data_e0efc36323add6aebd046158e4c67bd1
#
_entry.id   e0efc36323add6aebd046158e4c67bd1
#
_cell.length_a   1.000
_cell.length_b   1.000
_cell.length_c   1.000
_cell.angle_alpha   90.00
_cell.angle_beta   90.00
_cell.angle_gamma   90.00
#
_symmetry.space_group_name_H-M   'P 1'
#
loop_
_entity.id
_entity.type
_entity.pdbx_description
1 polymer ?
#
loop_
_entity_poly.entity_id
_entity_poly.type
_entity_poly.pdbx_seq_one_letter_code
_entity_poly.pdbx_strand_id
1 'polypeptide(L)'
;MSDSDKFYDESVYENDVVAKAAFESFGIRYLYPWQRMVIANILEAFEFKDCEEDDFDSFCKGRQIVLLPTGAGKSLCFQIPALLLDGPTLVIYPLLALMADQQRRMQEGNLKSVMFRGGMSKEDYDLNFKKIQDGAKIIIANPEVLQNPQLIEDLKSVGIVHITIDEAHCVSEWGDSFRPAYLGLGDVIKELGAPLITAFTATASGGVLERVSQILFDGMAHVVRSESDRANIHYFVRRAGAKEKEALFLAKTELKPMIIFCGTRRSGNHSY
;
A
#
# COMPACT_ATOMS: atom_id res chain seq x y z
N MET A 1 -2.10 -9.03 -35.91
CA MET A 1 -2.90 -9.75 -34.93
C MET A 1 -2.17 -11.05 -34.66
N SER A 2 -1.52 -11.18 -33.54
CA SER A 2 -0.73 -12.36 -33.17
C SER A 2 -1.64 -13.46 -32.61
N ASP A 3 -1.29 -14.72 -32.86
CA ASP A 3 -2.02 -15.94 -32.47
C ASP A 3 -2.24 -16.12 -30.93
N SER A 4 -1.82 -15.14 -30.12
CA SER A 4 -1.98 -15.11 -28.66
C SER A 4 -3.37 -14.68 -28.18
N ASP A 5 -4.25 -14.20 -29.06
CA ASP A 5 -5.58 -13.68 -28.72
C ASP A 5 -6.70 -14.73 -28.73
N LYS A 6 -6.39 -15.99 -29.01
CA LYS A 6 -7.40 -17.03 -29.29
C LYS A 6 -7.86 -17.89 -28.10
N PHE A 7 -7.41 -17.66 -26.88
CA PHE A 7 -7.82 -18.45 -25.71
C PHE A 7 -8.40 -17.57 -24.59
N TYR A 8 -9.33 -16.67 -24.93
CA TYR A 8 -10.12 -15.96 -23.95
C TYR A 8 -11.53 -16.54 -23.89
N ASP A 9 -11.75 -17.43 -22.94
CA ASP A 9 -13.09 -17.86 -22.55
C ASP A 9 -13.66 -16.83 -21.58
N GLU A 10 -14.50 -15.91 -22.07
CA GLU A 10 -15.21 -14.91 -21.25
C GLU A 10 -16.00 -15.58 -20.12
N SER A 11 -16.41 -16.85 -20.28
CA SER A 11 -17.14 -17.62 -19.27
C SER A 11 -16.34 -17.85 -17.97
N VAL A 12 -15.00 -17.79 -18.02
CA VAL A 12 -14.14 -17.93 -16.83
C VAL A 12 -14.28 -16.72 -15.89
N TYR A 13 -14.63 -15.54 -16.42
CA TYR A 13 -14.78 -14.30 -15.64
C TYR A 13 -16.22 -14.05 -15.17
N GLU A 14 -17.21 -14.71 -15.74
CA GLU A 14 -18.63 -14.47 -15.38
C GLU A 14 -18.93 -14.74 -13.90
N ASN A 15 -18.22 -15.68 -13.29
CA ASN A 15 -18.40 -16.06 -11.89
C ASN A 15 -17.28 -15.57 -10.94
N ASP A 16 -16.26 -14.87 -11.44
CA ASP A 16 -15.12 -14.36 -10.63
C ASP A 16 -15.06 -12.83 -10.70
N VAL A 17 -15.82 -12.18 -9.80
CA VAL A 17 -15.90 -10.71 -9.71
C VAL A 17 -14.54 -10.05 -9.50
N VAL A 18 -13.61 -10.74 -8.82
CA VAL A 18 -12.25 -10.22 -8.56
C VAL A 18 -11.43 -10.27 -9.83
N ALA A 19 -11.45 -11.38 -10.57
CA ALA A 19 -10.76 -11.50 -11.84
C ALA A 19 -11.32 -10.54 -12.89
N LYS A 20 -12.66 -10.37 -12.93
CA LYS A 20 -13.33 -9.41 -13.80
C LYS A 20 -12.89 -7.98 -13.50
N ALA A 21 -12.93 -7.54 -12.24
CA ALA A 21 -12.48 -6.21 -11.84
C ALA A 21 -11.00 -5.98 -12.16
N ALA A 22 -10.13 -6.98 -11.96
CA ALA A 22 -8.72 -6.93 -12.29
C ALA A 22 -8.48 -6.73 -13.79
N PHE A 23 -9.24 -7.45 -14.62
CA PHE A 23 -9.11 -7.36 -16.07
C PHE A 23 -9.68 -6.05 -16.63
N GLU A 24 -10.92 -5.72 -16.28
CA GLU A 24 -11.60 -4.54 -16.83
C GLU A 24 -10.93 -3.22 -16.42
N SER A 25 -10.44 -3.12 -15.18
CA SER A 25 -9.88 -1.86 -14.67
C SER A 25 -8.37 -1.73 -14.86
N PHE A 26 -7.63 -2.84 -14.87
CA PHE A 26 -6.16 -2.81 -14.90
C PHE A 26 -5.54 -3.63 -16.04
N GLY A 27 -6.33 -4.31 -16.87
CA GLY A 27 -5.84 -5.22 -17.92
C GLY A 27 -5.09 -6.45 -17.38
N ILE A 28 -5.27 -6.78 -16.10
CA ILE A 28 -4.58 -7.87 -15.43
C ILE A 28 -5.35 -9.16 -15.67
N ARG A 29 -4.70 -10.08 -16.41
CA ARG A 29 -5.27 -11.38 -16.79
C ARG A 29 -5.10 -12.46 -15.72
N TYR A 30 -4.12 -12.29 -14.83
CA TYR A 30 -3.80 -13.27 -13.80
C TYR A 30 -3.40 -12.57 -12.50
N LEU A 31 -4.06 -12.96 -11.43
CA LEU A 31 -3.70 -12.56 -10.07
C LEU A 31 -2.92 -13.70 -9.40
N TYR A 32 -1.81 -13.36 -8.79
CA TYR A 32 -1.03 -14.33 -8.03
C TYR A 32 -1.83 -14.86 -6.82
N PRO A 33 -1.55 -16.08 -6.35
CA PRO A 33 -2.28 -16.69 -5.22
C PRO A 33 -2.30 -15.81 -3.97
N TRP A 34 -1.19 -15.18 -3.63
CA TRP A 34 -1.13 -14.26 -2.49
C TRP A 34 -1.97 -12.99 -2.68
N GLN A 35 -2.06 -12.45 -3.90
CA GLN A 35 -2.95 -11.32 -4.18
C GLN A 35 -4.40 -11.72 -3.98
N ARG A 36 -4.79 -12.87 -4.52
CA ARG A 36 -6.15 -13.41 -4.34
C ARG A 36 -6.48 -13.65 -2.87
N MET A 37 -5.55 -14.19 -2.10
CA MET A 37 -5.76 -14.44 -0.67
C MET A 37 -5.99 -13.13 0.10
N VAL A 38 -5.16 -12.09 -0.14
CA VAL A 38 -5.34 -10.78 0.51
C VAL A 38 -6.66 -10.14 0.12
N ILE A 39 -7.03 -10.18 -1.15
CA ILE A 39 -8.29 -9.64 -1.66
C ILE A 39 -9.48 -10.40 -1.06
N ALA A 40 -9.42 -11.74 -1.04
CA ALA A 40 -10.47 -12.56 -0.47
C ALA A 40 -10.69 -12.26 1.03
N ASN A 41 -9.60 -12.15 1.81
CA ASN A 41 -9.68 -11.79 3.22
C ASN A 41 -10.41 -10.44 3.43
N ILE A 42 -10.09 -9.43 2.59
CA ILE A 42 -10.73 -8.11 2.68
C ILE A 42 -12.24 -8.20 2.37
N LEU A 43 -12.59 -8.87 1.28
CA LEU A 43 -13.99 -8.97 0.84
C LEU A 43 -14.83 -9.81 1.80
N GLU A 44 -14.31 -10.96 2.24
CA GLU A 44 -14.95 -11.83 3.21
C GLU A 44 -15.20 -11.10 4.54
N ALA A 45 -14.18 -10.43 5.08
CA ALA A 45 -14.32 -9.67 6.32
C ALA A 45 -15.33 -8.50 6.19
N PHE A 46 -15.50 -7.94 5.00
CA PHE A 46 -16.50 -6.90 4.76
C PHE A 46 -17.94 -7.47 4.74
N GLU A 47 -18.13 -8.65 4.18
CA GLU A 47 -19.43 -9.32 4.17
C GLU A 47 -19.91 -9.68 5.59
N PHE A 48 -18.99 -10.05 6.47
CA PHE A 48 -19.29 -10.46 7.85
C PHE A 48 -19.16 -9.34 8.88
N LYS A 49 -18.90 -8.09 8.48
CA LYS A 49 -18.67 -6.96 9.42
C LYS A 49 -19.84 -6.66 10.37
N ASP A 50 -21.06 -7.00 9.97
CA ASP A 50 -22.29 -6.74 10.74
C ASP A 50 -22.84 -8.04 11.41
N CYS A 51 -22.11 -9.16 11.36
CA CYS A 51 -22.51 -10.39 12.04
C CYS A 51 -22.26 -10.29 13.54
N GLU A 52 -23.29 -10.60 14.34
CA GLU A 52 -23.23 -10.57 15.81
C GLU A 52 -22.46 -11.75 16.42
N GLU A 53 -22.09 -12.74 15.64
CA GLU A 53 -21.27 -13.86 16.11
C GLU A 53 -19.82 -13.36 16.25
N ASP A 54 -19.25 -13.52 17.46
CA ASP A 54 -17.85 -13.30 17.81
C ASP A 54 -16.93 -14.25 17.01
N ASP A 55 -16.95 -14.15 15.70
CA ASP A 55 -15.99 -14.84 14.86
C ASP A 55 -14.67 -14.06 14.84
N PHE A 56 -13.83 -14.41 15.82
CA PHE A 56 -12.48 -13.87 15.96
C PHE A 56 -11.67 -14.00 14.66
N ASP A 57 -11.89 -15.03 13.86
CA ASP A 57 -11.17 -15.28 12.62
C ASP A 57 -11.56 -14.24 11.53
N SER A 58 -12.85 -13.95 11.37
CA SER A 58 -13.34 -12.92 10.46
C SER A 58 -12.90 -11.51 10.87
N PHE A 59 -12.92 -11.22 12.16
CA PHE A 59 -12.39 -9.95 12.70
C PHE A 59 -10.90 -9.78 12.39
N CYS A 60 -10.09 -10.83 12.57
CA CYS A 60 -8.67 -10.80 12.27
C CYS A 60 -8.38 -10.68 10.77
N LYS A 61 -9.18 -11.31 9.89
CA LYS A 61 -9.06 -11.15 8.42
C LYS A 61 -9.28 -9.73 7.97
N GLY A 62 -10.20 -9.01 8.61
CA GLY A 62 -10.42 -7.58 8.38
C GLY A 62 -9.27 -6.69 8.83
N ARG A 63 -8.36 -7.20 9.65
CA ARG A 63 -7.19 -6.50 10.22
C ARG A 63 -5.92 -7.25 9.88
N GLN A 64 -5.28 -6.96 8.75
CA GLN A 64 -4.17 -7.75 8.27
C GLN A 64 -2.89 -6.96 8.02
N ILE A 65 -1.75 -7.61 8.28
CA ILE A 65 -0.42 -7.15 7.90
C ILE A 65 0.06 -8.03 6.74
N VAL A 66 0.37 -7.42 5.62
CA VAL A 66 0.72 -8.10 4.37
C VAL A 66 2.17 -7.86 4.02
N LEU A 67 2.99 -8.92 4.11
CA LEU A 67 4.40 -8.92 3.71
C LEU A 67 4.52 -9.47 2.29
N LEU A 68 4.67 -8.56 1.33
CA LEU A 68 4.92 -8.92 -0.06
C LEU A 68 6.15 -8.16 -0.57
N PRO A 69 7.05 -8.82 -1.30
CA PRO A 69 8.26 -8.17 -1.82
C PRO A 69 7.92 -7.01 -2.77
N THR A 70 8.88 -6.12 -2.97
CA THR A 70 8.75 -5.05 -3.97
C THR A 70 8.52 -5.66 -5.35
N GLY A 71 7.56 -5.13 -6.09
CA GLY A 71 7.18 -5.66 -7.41
C GLY A 71 6.16 -6.81 -7.37
N ALA A 72 5.72 -7.29 -6.19
CA ALA A 72 4.70 -8.33 -6.07
C ALA A 72 3.26 -7.85 -6.36
N GLY A 73 3.09 -6.60 -6.76
CA GLY A 73 1.78 -6.03 -7.09
C GLY A 73 0.90 -5.73 -5.88
N LYS A 74 1.48 -5.26 -4.76
CA LYS A 74 0.77 -4.85 -3.53
C LYS A 74 -0.41 -3.92 -3.81
N SER A 75 -0.24 -2.96 -4.74
CA SER A 75 -1.28 -1.99 -5.05
C SER A 75 -2.59 -2.62 -5.53
N LEU A 76 -2.53 -3.72 -6.29
CA LEU A 76 -3.73 -4.43 -6.74
C LEU A 76 -4.52 -5.02 -5.57
N CYS A 77 -3.84 -5.40 -4.48
CA CYS A 77 -4.46 -6.01 -3.31
C CYS A 77 -5.43 -5.07 -2.56
N PHE A 78 -5.33 -3.75 -2.77
CA PHE A 78 -6.29 -2.80 -2.21
C PHE A 78 -7.08 -2.04 -3.29
N GLN A 79 -6.54 -1.87 -4.49
CA GLN A 79 -7.24 -1.19 -5.58
C GLN A 79 -8.42 -2.01 -6.11
N ILE A 80 -8.27 -3.33 -6.21
CA ILE A 80 -9.36 -4.23 -6.63
C ILE A 80 -10.49 -4.26 -5.57
N PRO A 81 -10.21 -4.49 -4.28
CA PRO A 81 -11.26 -4.35 -3.26
C PRO A 81 -11.91 -2.97 -3.26
N ALA A 82 -11.17 -1.88 -3.44
CA ALA A 82 -11.75 -0.54 -3.49
C ALA A 82 -12.79 -0.35 -4.60
N LEU A 83 -12.70 -1.10 -5.71
CA LEU A 83 -13.71 -1.10 -6.76
C LEU A 83 -14.97 -1.89 -6.36
N LEU A 84 -14.81 -2.93 -5.57
CA LEU A 84 -15.87 -3.90 -5.20
C LEU A 84 -16.59 -3.54 -3.91
N LEU A 85 -15.91 -2.84 -2.99
CA LEU A 85 -16.49 -2.43 -1.71
C LEU A 85 -17.50 -1.30 -1.88
N ASP A 86 -18.54 -1.32 -1.03
CA ASP A 86 -19.55 -0.27 -0.98
C ASP A 86 -19.12 0.85 -0.03
N GLY A 87 -18.18 1.66 -0.50
CA GLY A 87 -17.62 2.80 0.21
C GLY A 87 -16.19 3.12 -0.22
N PRO A 88 -15.64 4.25 0.20
CA PRO A 88 -14.30 4.66 -0.15
C PRO A 88 -13.22 3.95 0.67
N THR A 89 -12.05 3.77 0.06
CA THR A 89 -10.82 3.27 0.69
C THR A 89 -9.86 4.43 0.94
N LEU A 90 -9.42 4.63 2.17
CA LEU A 90 -8.35 5.55 2.53
C LEU A 90 -7.00 4.84 2.39
N VAL A 91 -6.10 5.38 1.55
CA VAL A 91 -4.75 4.85 1.35
C VAL A 91 -3.73 5.83 1.91
N ILE A 92 -2.96 5.38 2.89
CA ILE A 92 -1.96 6.18 3.60
C ILE A 92 -0.57 5.85 3.08
N TYR A 93 0.09 6.86 2.50
CA TYR A 93 1.46 6.75 1.98
C TYR A 93 2.47 7.56 2.81
N PRO A 94 3.72 7.10 2.91
CA PRO A 94 4.72 7.79 3.70
C PRO A 94 5.24 9.10 3.08
N LEU A 95 5.20 9.24 1.76
CA LEU A 95 5.86 10.33 1.06
C LEU A 95 4.94 10.97 0.01
N LEU A 96 4.95 12.31 -0.06
CA LEU A 96 4.19 13.07 -1.06
C LEU A 96 4.53 12.68 -2.50
N ALA A 97 5.80 12.37 -2.79
CA ALA A 97 6.22 11.93 -4.12
C ALA A 97 5.56 10.57 -4.51
N LEU A 98 5.44 9.64 -3.56
CA LEU A 98 4.74 8.37 -3.77
C LEU A 98 3.24 8.60 -3.98
N MET A 99 2.63 9.48 -3.20
CA MET A 99 1.21 9.82 -3.35
C MET A 99 0.92 10.33 -4.77
N ALA A 100 1.73 11.26 -5.26
CA ALA A 100 1.56 11.84 -6.59
C ALA A 100 1.74 10.80 -7.72
N ASP A 101 2.76 9.93 -7.62
CA ASP A 101 2.99 8.86 -8.60
C ASP A 101 1.86 7.83 -8.59
N GLN A 102 1.41 7.41 -7.42
CA GLN A 102 0.31 6.46 -7.29
C GLN A 102 -1.01 7.06 -7.78
N GLN A 103 -1.31 8.32 -7.45
CA GLN A 103 -2.50 8.99 -7.96
C GLN A 103 -2.52 9.05 -9.49
N ARG A 104 -1.38 9.40 -10.10
CA ARG A 104 -1.23 9.42 -11.56
C ARG A 104 -1.52 8.04 -12.17
N ARG A 105 -0.93 6.97 -11.63
CA ARG A 105 -1.16 5.60 -12.10
C ARG A 105 -2.62 5.15 -11.96
N MET A 106 -3.28 5.54 -10.87
CA MET A 106 -4.70 5.26 -10.68
C MET A 106 -5.55 5.97 -11.73
N GLN A 107 -5.24 7.24 -12.03
CA GLN A 107 -5.94 8.00 -13.06
C GLN A 107 -5.73 7.41 -14.46
N GLU A 108 -4.50 6.96 -14.79
CA GLU A 108 -4.19 6.25 -16.03
C GLU A 108 -5.01 4.93 -16.16
N GLY A 109 -5.30 4.26 -15.04
CA GLY A 109 -6.17 3.08 -14.95
C GLY A 109 -7.66 3.39 -14.78
N ASN A 110 -8.11 4.66 -15.00
CA ASN A 110 -9.49 5.11 -14.80
C ASN A 110 -10.05 4.92 -13.37
N LEU A 111 -9.20 4.72 -12.38
CA LEU A 111 -9.61 4.63 -10.99
C LEU A 111 -9.70 6.03 -10.37
N LYS A 112 -10.92 6.47 -10.11
CA LYS A 112 -11.18 7.80 -9.53
C LYS A 112 -10.59 7.89 -8.13
N SER A 113 -9.67 8.84 -7.94
CA SER A 113 -9.00 9.08 -6.66
C SER A 113 -8.88 10.57 -6.35
N VAL A 114 -8.84 10.89 -5.06
CA VAL A 114 -8.55 12.22 -4.53
C VAL A 114 -7.34 12.16 -3.61
N MET A 115 -6.67 13.31 -3.40
CA MET A 115 -5.50 13.38 -2.55
C MET A 115 -5.59 14.57 -1.59
N PHE A 116 -5.47 14.27 -0.28
CA PHE A 116 -5.33 15.29 0.77
C PHE A 116 -3.86 15.42 1.15
N ARG A 117 -3.38 16.65 1.20
CA ARG A 117 -2.00 17.01 1.58
C ARG A 117 -1.95 18.34 2.32
N GLY A 118 -0.89 18.56 3.07
CA GLY A 118 -0.68 19.85 3.73
C GLY A 118 -0.59 21.01 2.73
N GLY A 119 -1.08 22.19 3.14
CA GLY A 119 -1.03 23.41 2.32
C GLY A 119 -2.01 23.44 1.14
N MET A 120 -3.03 22.60 1.15
CA MET A 120 -4.10 22.61 0.15
C MET A 120 -5.00 23.85 0.31
N SER A 121 -5.45 24.44 -0.81
CA SER A 121 -6.44 25.51 -0.77
C SER A 121 -7.80 24.99 -0.33
N LYS A 122 -8.68 25.89 0.16
CA LYS A 122 -10.03 25.51 0.53
C LYS A 122 -10.82 25.01 -0.66
N GLU A 123 -10.66 25.62 -1.80
CA GLU A 123 -11.33 25.27 -3.06
C GLU A 123 -10.94 23.84 -3.49
N ASP A 124 -9.65 23.47 -3.42
CA ASP A 124 -9.19 22.12 -3.73
C ASP A 124 -9.69 21.10 -2.71
N TYR A 125 -9.77 21.49 -1.43
CA TYR A 125 -10.31 20.68 -0.36
C TYR A 125 -11.79 20.34 -0.61
N ASP A 126 -12.61 21.36 -0.84
CA ASP A 126 -14.04 21.21 -1.11
C ASP A 126 -14.28 20.41 -2.42
N LEU A 127 -13.45 20.64 -3.43
CA LEU A 127 -13.51 19.88 -4.69
C LEU A 127 -13.21 18.39 -4.48
N ASN A 128 -12.28 18.05 -3.58
CA ASN A 128 -11.99 16.65 -3.26
C ASN A 128 -13.19 15.98 -2.60
N PHE A 129 -13.85 16.62 -1.64
CA PHE A 129 -15.06 16.05 -1.03
C PHE A 129 -16.20 15.90 -2.05
N LYS A 130 -16.37 16.87 -2.95
CA LYS A 130 -17.32 16.72 -4.04
C LYS A 130 -16.99 15.50 -4.93
N LYS A 131 -15.72 15.30 -5.29
CA LYS A 131 -15.31 14.12 -6.08
C LYS A 131 -15.58 12.80 -5.35
N ILE A 132 -15.44 12.77 -4.01
CA ILE A 132 -15.79 11.58 -3.21
C ILE A 132 -17.30 11.32 -3.31
N GLN A 133 -18.13 12.35 -3.13
CA GLN A 133 -19.58 12.26 -3.31
C GLN A 133 -19.98 11.83 -4.72
N ASP A 134 -19.21 12.25 -5.74
CA ASP A 134 -19.37 11.85 -7.14
C ASP A 134 -18.78 10.46 -7.44
N GLY A 135 -18.42 9.68 -6.41
CA GLY A 135 -18.01 8.27 -6.51
C GLY A 135 -16.50 8.03 -6.68
N ALA A 136 -15.64 8.93 -6.21
CA ALA A 136 -14.23 8.60 -6.09
C ALA A 136 -14.03 7.53 -5.02
N LYS A 137 -13.46 6.38 -5.41
CA LYS A 137 -13.30 5.19 -4.57
C LYS A 137 -12.03 5.21 -3.72
N ILE A 138 -11.02 6.00 -4.07
CA ILE A 138 -9.75 6.05 -3.33
C ILE A 138 -9.47 7.46 -2.84
N ILE A 139 -9.19 7.55 -1.56
CA ILE A 139 -8.73 8.75 -0.87
C ILE A 139 -7.26 8.53 -0.49
N ILE A 140 -6.38 9.41 -0.94
CA ILE A 140 -4.94 9.32 -0.67
C ILE A 140 -4.58 10.39 0.35
N ALA A 141 -3.84 9.99 1.40
CA ALA A 141 -3.35 10.90 2.43
C ALA A 141 -1.96 10.47 2.93
N ASN A 142 -1.28 11.35 3.66
CA ASN A 142 -0.10 11.02 4.46
C ASN A 142 -0.40 11.19 5.96
N PRO A 143 0.37 10.59 6.87
CA PRO A 143 0.12 10.66 8.29
C PRO A 143 0.04 12.10 8.84
N GLU A 144 0.79 13.03 8.26
CA GLU A 144 0.83 14.43 8.72
C GLU A 144 -0.48 15.17 8.45
N VAL A 145 -1.10 14.99 7.29
CA VAL A 145 -2.37 15.66 6.99
C VAL A 145 -3.50 15.08 7.84
N LEU A 146 -3.42 13.81 8.21
CA LEU A 146 -4.36 13.13 9.08
C LEU A 146 -4.26 13.57 10.57
N GLN A 147 -3.31 14.44 10.92
CA GLN A 147 -3.29 15.10 12.23
C GLN A 147 -4.24 16.31 12.30
N ASN A 148 -4.90 16.68 11.20
CA ASN A 148 -5.88 17.74 11.18
C ASN A 148 -7.25 17.22 11.66
N PRO A 149 -7.77 17.68 12.82
CA PRO A 149 -9.04 17.19 13.38
C PRO A 149 -10.24 17.43 12.45
N GLN A 150 -10.25 18.59 11.72
CA GLN A 150 -11.34 18.89 10.79
C GLN A 150 -11.39 17.88 9.64
N LEU A 151 -10.23 17.51 9.09
CA LEU A 151 -10.16 16.48 8.04
C LEU A 151 -10.67 15.13 8.55
N ILE A 152 -10.34 14.75 9.78
CA ILE A 152 -10.82 13.49 10.37
C ILE A 152 -12.34 13.49 10.51
N GLU A 153 -12.93 14.57 11.05
CA GLU A 153 -14.39 14.68 11.16
C GLU A 153 -15.08 14.63 9.79
N ASP A 154 -14.54 15.33 8.80
CA ASP A 154 -15.07 15.30 7.45
C ASP A 154 -14.94 13.91 6.79
N LEU A 155 -13.82 13.22 7.01
CA LEU A 155 -13.61 11.84 6.52
C LEU A 155 -14.52 10.82 7.23
N LYS A 156 -14.83 10.99 8.51
CA LYS A 156 -15.82 10.17 9.21
C LYS A 156 -17.20 10.27 8.56
N SER A 157 -17.59 11.48 8.14
CA SER A 157 -18.89 11.70 7.48
C SER A 157 -19.00 11.01 6.12
N VAL A 158 -17.86 10.69 5.49
CA VAL A 158 -17.81 10.00 4.20
C VAL A 158 -18.05 8.49 4.32
N GLY A 159 -17.83 7.90 5.50
CA GLY A 159 -18.02 6.47 5.73
C GLY A 159 -16.95 5.61 5.07
N ILE A 160 -15.69 5.82 5.46
CA ILE A 160 -14.55 5.00 4.98
C ILE A 160 -14.76 3.54 5.39
N VAL A 161 -14.73 2.62 4.44
CA VAL A 161 -14.91 1.19 4.68
C VAL A 161 -13.60 0.42 4.78
N HIS A 162 -12.53 0.93 4.23
CA HIS A 162 -11.21 0.27 4.25
C HIS A 162 -10.10 1.31 4.41
N ILE A 163 -9.17 1.05 5.33
CA ILE A 163 -7.94 1.83 5.49
C ILE A 163 -6.75 0.97 5.08
N THR A 164 -5.94 1.49 4.18
CA THR A 164 -4.71 0.83 3.73
C THR A 164 -3.50 1.68 4.09
N ILE A 165 -2.50 1.07 4.72
CA ILE A 165 -1.24 1.73 5.06
C ILE A 165 -0.13 1.09 4.19
N ASP A 166 0.42 1.84 3.25
CA ASP A 166 1.57 1.37 2.47
C ASP A 166 2.89 1.70 3.18
N GLU A 167 3.89 0.87 2.97
CA GLU A 167 5.20 0.93 3.65
C GLU A 167 5.07 1.00 5.17
N ALA A 168 4.23 0.15 5.75
CA ALA A 168 3.87 0.15 7.16
C ALA A 168 5.06 -0.01 8.12
N HIS A 169 6.23 -0.52 7.67
CA HIS A 169 7.46 -0.54 8.45
C HIS A 169 7.86 0.86 8.95
N CYS A 170 7.48 1.92 8.22
CA CYS A 170 7.73 3.30 8.62
C CYS A 170 7.10 3.66 9.98
N VAL A 171 6.01 2.99 10.36
CA VAL A 171 5.37 3.18 11.68
C VAL A 171 6.34 2.82 12.81
N SER A 172 7.10 1.74 12.63
CA SER A 172 8.10 1.29 13.60
C SER A 172 9.42 2.06 13.54
N GLU A 173 9.89 2.37 12.33
CA GLU A 173 11.25 2.91 12.12
C GLU A 173 11.30 4.43 12.26
N TRP A 174 10.22 5.14 11.88
CA TRP A 174 10.24 6.61 11.80
C TRP A 174 9.49 7.30 12.93
N GLY A 175 8.57 6.60 13.63
CA GLY A 175 7.69 7.20 14.61
C GLY A 175 8.41 7.89 15.78
N ASP A 176 9.41 7.25 16.35
CA ASP A 176 10.03 7.72 17.60
C ASP A 176 10.91 8.97 17.45
N SER A 177 11.55 9.16 16.30
CA SER A 177 12.58 10.20 16.17
C SER A 177 12.47 11.08 14.91
N PHE A 178 11.76 10.61 13.89
CA PHE A 178 11.76 11.28 12.59
C PHE A 178 10.38 11.84 12.19
N ARG A 179 9.29 11.08 12.42
CA ARG A 179 7.94 11.47 11.98
C ARG A 179 6.89 11.06 13.03
N PRO A 180 6.67 11.86 14.09
CA PRO A 180 5.74 11.53 15.17
C PRO A 180 4.30 11.23 14.73
N ALA A 181 3.87 11.77 13.58
CA ALA A 181 2.55 11.52 13.03
C ALA A 181 2.22 10.02 12.81
N TYR A 182 3.25 9.16 12.66
CA TYR A 182 3.06 7.72 12.57
C TYR A 182 2.62 7.09 13.88
N LEU A 183 3.07 7.60 15.03
CA LEU A 183 2.67 7.06 16.34
C LEU A 183 1.20 7.32 16.62
N GLY A 184 0.68 8.48 16.18
CA GLY A 184 -0.75 8.82 16.31
C GLY A 184 -1.65 8.14 15.29
N LEU A 185 -1.10 7.36 14.34
CA LEU A 185 -1.88 6.78 13.27
C LEU A 185 -2.87 5.72 13.77
N GLY A 186 -2.52 4.97 14.81
CA GLY A 186 -3.44 4.02 15.45
C GLY A 186 -4.71 4.71 16.01
N ASP A 187 -4.54 5.87 16.65
CA ASP A 187 -5.66 6.65 17.19
C ASP A 187 -6.54 7.20 16.06
N VAL A 188 -5.93 7.73 15.00
CA VAL A 188 -6.64 8.19 13.79
C VAL A 188 -7.46 7.05 13.15
N ILE A 189 -6.90 5.85 13.04
CA ILE A 189 -7.59 4.68 12.50
C ILE A 189 -8.81 4.32 13.35
N LYS A 190 -8.66 4.31 14.68
CA LYS A 190 -9.75 4.06 15.61
C LYS A 190 -10.84 5.12 15.51
N GLU A 191 -10.44 6.38 15.40
CA GLU A 191 -11.38 7.50 15.27
C GLU A 191 -12.18 7.46 13.97
N LEU A 192 -11.55 7.09 12.85
CA LEU A 192 -12.24 6.91 11.57
C LEU A 192 -13.21 5.72 11.58
N GLY A 193 -12.98 4.71 12.41
CA GLY A 193 -13.91 3.60 12.63
C GLY A 193 -14.12 2.70 11.43
N ALA A 194 -13.17 2.64 10.48
CA ALA A 194 -13.28 1.76 9.31
C ALA A 194 -13.23 0.27 9.73
N PRO A 195 -14.14 -0.57 9.20
CA PRO A 195 -14.19 -1.98 9.55
C PRO A 195 -12.98 -2.78 9.07
N LEU A 196 -12.34 -2.34 7.99
CA LEU A 196 -11.23 -3.04 7.36
C LEU A 196 -9.94 -2.22 7.42
N ILE A 197 -8.84 -2.87 7.81
CA ILE A 197 -7.52 -2.24 7.90
C ILE A 197 -6.47 -3.19 7.32
N THR A 198 -5.69 -2.74 6.34
CA THR A 198 -4.61 -3.53 5.75
C THR A 198 -3.30 -2.75 5.75
N ALA A 199 -2.27 -3.28 6.38
CA ALA A 199 -0.95 -2.69 6.40
C ALA A 199 0.00 -3.46 5.47
N PHE A 200 0.56 -2.80 4.47
CA PHE A 200 1.48 -3.40 3.51
C PHE A 200 2.93 -3.02 3.82
N THR A 201 3.82 -3.99 3.73
CA THR A 201 5.27 -3.75 3.76
C THR A 201 6.02 -4.76 2.90
N ALA A 202 7.16 -4.35 2.36
CA ALA A 202 8.03 -5.26 1.61
C ALA A 202 9.04 -5.97 2.52
N THR A 203 9.42 -5.32 3.61
CA THR A 203 10.47 -5.78 4.53
C THR A 203 10.04 -5.50 5.95
N ALA A 204 10.10 -6.50 6.80
CA ALA A 204 9.95 -6.32 8.24
C ALA A 204 10.62 -7.46 9.01
N SER A 205 11.43 -7.12 10.00
CA SER A 205 11.87 -8.07 11.01
C SER A 205 10.73 -8.44 11.96
N GLY A 206 10.88 -9.50 12.75
CA GLY A 206 9.86 -9.89 13.73
C GLY A 206 9.48 -8.75 14.68
N GLY A 207 10.45 -7.99 15.18
CA GLY A 207 10.21 -6.85 16.07
C GLY A 207 9.50 -5.67 15.38
N VAL A 208 9.78 -5.43 14.08
CA VAL A 208 9.05 -4.42 13.30
C VAL A 208 7.59 -4.82 13.12
N LEU A 209 7.32 -6.10 12.81
CA LEU A 209 5.95 -6.60 12.68
C LEU A 209 5.16 -6.50 13.98
N GLU A 210 5.77 -6.90 15.08
CA GLU A 210 5.15 -6.81 16.39
C GLU A 210 4.78 -5.36 16.73
N ARG A 211 5.70 -4.42 16.49
CA ARG A 211 5.45 -3.00 16.74
C ARG A 211 4.36 -2.42 15.82
N VAL A 212 4.35 -2.77 14.54
CA VAL A 212 3.29 -2.40 13.60
C VAL A 212 1.95 -2.97 14.07
N SER A 213 1.91 -4.23 14.50
CA SER A 213 0.72 -4.88 15.06
C SER A 213 0.22 -4.14 16.31
N GLN A 214 1.09 -3.78 17.23
CA GLN A 214 0.70 -3.05 18.45
C GLN A 214 0.14 -1.65 18.13
N ILE A 215 0.81 -0.89 17.27
CA ILE A 215 0.41 0.51 16.99
C ILE A 215 -0.87 0.59 16.15
N LEU A 216 -1.00 -0.23 15.11
CA LEU A 216 -2.12 -0.13 14.17
C LEU A 216 -3.31 -1.04 14.50
N PHE A 217 -3.10 -2.12 15.28
CA PHE A 217 -4.08 -3.19 15.45
C PHE A 217 -4.27 -3.63 16.90
N ASP A 218 -3.69 -2.94 17.88
CA ASP A 218 -3.69 -3.33 19.30
C ASP A 218 -3.16 -4.78 19.53
N GLY A 219 -2.22 -5.21 18.69
CA GLY A 219 -1.64 -6.55 18.73
C GLY A 219 -2.45 -7.64 18.02
N MET A 220 -3.64 -7.31 17.51
CA MET A 220 -4.55 -8.28 16.87
C MET A 220 -4.59 -8.08 15.37
N ALA A 221 -3.65 -8.70 14.65
CA ALA A 221 -3.59 -8.66 13.20
C ALA A 221 -3.34 -10.05 12.60
N HIS A 222 -4.05 -10.36 11.53
CA HIS A 222 -3.73 -11.50 10.69
C HIS A 222 -2.50 -11.18 9.83
N VAL A 223 -1.50 -12.07 9.79
CA VAL A 223 -0.25 -11.84 9.04
C VAL A 223 -0.21 -12.71 7.80
N VAL A 224 -0.26 -12.07 6.64
CA VAL A 224 -0.10 -12.71 5.34
C VAL A 224 1.33 -12.51 4.85
N ARG A 225 2.03 -13.61 4.54
CA ARG A 225 3.42 -13.58 4.04
C ARG A 225 3.54 -14.36 2.75
N SER A 226 4.26 -13.81 1.79
CA SER A 226 4.81 -14.55 0.67
C SER A 226 6.29 -14.80 0.92
N GLU A 227 6.84 -15.83 0.29
CA GLU A 227 8.29 -16.02 0.26
C GLU A 227 8.95 -14.80 -0.37
N SER A 228 9.89 -14.20 0.35
CA SER A 228 10.62 -13.00 -0.08
C SER A 228 11.91 -13.32 -0.83
N ASP A 229 12.26 -14.61 -0.93
CA ASP A 229 13.47 -15.01 -1.65
C ASP A 229 13.30 -14.80 -3.16
N ARG A 230 14.28 -14.14 -3.73
CA ARG A 230 14.31 -13.79 -5.16
C ARG A 230 15.47 -14.54 -5.81
N ALA A 231 15.22 -15.72 -6.33
CA ALA A 231 16.21 -16.58 -6.94
C ALA A 231 17.04 -15.91 -8.07
N ASN A 232 16.52 -14.82 -8.63
CA ASN A 232 17.21 -14.01 -9.66
C ASN A 232 18.10 -12.90 -9.11
N ILE A 233 18.18 -12.70 -7.78
CA ILE A 233 19.02 -11.70 -7.14
C ILE A 233 20.17 -12.40 -6.40
N HIS A 234 21.39 -12.06 -6.77
CA HIS A 234 22.59 -12.59 -6.15
C HIS A 234 23.26 -11.54 -5.28
N TYR A 235 23.52 -11.86 -4.03
CA TYR A 235 24.14 -10.96 -3.06
C TYR A 235 25.61 -11.30 -2.89
N PHE A 236 26.47 -10.28 -2.98
CA PHE A 236 27.91 -10.43 -2.80
C PHE A 236 28.42 -9.44 -1.76
N VAL A 237 29.32 -9.87 -0.91
CA VAL A 237 30.03 -9.01 0.05
C VAL A 237 31.50 -8.98 -0.34
N ARG A 238 32.02 -7.79 -0.63
CA ARG A 238 33.45 -7.55 -0.90
C ARG A 238 34.10 -6.79 0.25
N ARG A 239 35.23 -7.27 0.72
CA ARG A 239 36.05 -6.53 1.68
C ARG A 239 36.93 -5.54 0.92
N ALA A 240 36.88 -4.27 1.33
CA ALA A 240 37.66 -3.20 0.69
C ALA A 240 38.40 -2.39 1.75
N GLY A 241 39.68 -2.11 1.50
CA GLY A 241 40.46 -1.16 2.32
C GLY A 241 40.03 0.29 2.14
N ALA A 242 39.50 0.63 0.93
CA ALA A 242 38.93 1.94 0.60
C ALA A 242 37.65 1.73 -0.22
N LYS A 243 36.50 1.95 0.41
CA LYS A 243 35.17 1.73 -0.20
C LYS A 243 34.96 2.52 -1.50
N GLU A 244 35.42 3.78 -1.55
CA GLU A 244 35.28 4.62 -2.76
C GLU A 244 36.07 4.08 -3.95
N LYS A 245 37.30 3.58 -3.73
CA LYS A 245 38.12 2.98 -4.80
C LYS A 245 37.49 1.70 -5.34
N GLU A 246 36.95 0.87 -4.44
CA GLU A 246 36.27 -0.37 -4.83
C GLU A 246 34.97 -0.07 -5.60
N ALA A 247 34.17 0.90 -5.13
CA ALA A 247 32.97 1.32 -5.84
C ALA A 247 33.28 1.85 -7.24
N LEU A 248 34.34 2.64 -7.39
CA LEU A 248 34.79 3.15 -8.69
C LEU A 248 35.29 2.00 -9.60
N PHE A 249 36.02 1.02 -9.05
CA PHE A 249 36.45 -0.16 -9.78
C PHE A 249 35.24 -0.94 -10.30
N LEU A 250 34.24 -1.24 -9.43
CA LEU A 250 33.00 -1.92 -9.82
C LEU A 250 32.23 -1.11 -10.86
N ALA A 251 32.15 0.21 -10.71
CA ALA A 251 31.49 1.08 -11.68
C ALA A 251 32.12 1.03 -13.07
N LYS A 252 33.40 0.68 -13.19
CA LYS A 252 34.10 0.53 -14.48
C LYS A 252 34.06 -0.88 -15.06
N THR A 253 33.97 -1.88 -14.20
CA THR A 253 34.15 -3.29 -14.60
C THR A 253 32.86 -4.09 -14.68
N GLU A 254 31.85 -3.73 -13.91
CA GLU A 254 30.58 -4.47 -13.89
C GLU A 254 29.60 -4.03 -14.99
N LEU A 255 28.65 -4.90 -15.28
CA LEU A 255 27.64 -4.69 -16.30
C LEU A 255 26.69 -3.53 -15.94
N LYS A 256 26.20 -2.81 -16.95
CA LYS A 256 25.24 -1.71 -16.81
C LYS A 256 23.82 -2.19 -17.15
N PRO A 257 22.79 -1.56 -16.56
CA PRO A 257 22.81 -0.38 -15.67
C PRO A 257 23.24 -0.71 -14.24
N MET A 258 23.83 0.26 -13.52
CA MET A 258 24.28 0.14 -12.15
C MET A 258 23.73 1.30 -11.29
N ILE A 259 23.37 1.00 -10.04
CA ILE A 259 22.97 2.00 -9.04
C ILE A 259 23.93 1.89 -7.86
N ILE A 260 24.52 3.00 -7.45
CA ILE A 260 25.42 3.08 -6.29
C ILE A 260 24.73 3.90 -5.20
N PHE A 261 24.48 3.28 -4.04
CA PHE A 261 23.94 3.96 -2.87
C PHE A 261 25.07 4.49 -1.99
N CYS A 262 25.04 5.79 -1.73
CA CYS A 262 26.03 6.47 -0.90
C CYS A 262 25.41 6.94 0.42
N GLY A 263 26.14 6.82 1.54
CA GLY A 263 25.65 7.23 2.86
C GLY A 263 25.47 8.74 3.04
N THR A 264 26.14 9.58 2.23
CA THR A 264 26.01 11.04 2.25
C THR A 264 26.05 11.63 0.85
N ARG A 265 25.47 12.85 0.67
CA ARG A 265 25.57 13.58 -0.61
C ARG A 265 27.02 13.88 -1.01
N ARG A 266 27.91 14.07 -0.04
CA ARG A 266 29.35 14.37 -0.28
C ARG A 266 30.07 13.16 -0.89
N SER A 267 29.78 11.95 -0.44
CA SER A 267 30.35 10.73 -1.01
C SER A 267 29.78 10.40 -2.40
N GLY A 268 28.58 10.86 -2.73
CA GLY A 268 27.99 10.72 -4.07
C GLY A 268 28.65 11.59 -5.13
N ASN A 269 29.09 12.80 -4.78
CA ASN A 269 29.69 13.75 -5.73
C ASN A 269 31.14 13.41 -6.15
N HIS A 270 31.80 12.45 -5.53
CA HIS A 270 33.16 12.00 -5.88
C HIS A 270 33.15 10.79 -6.84
N SER A 271 31.98 10.36 -7.28
CA SER A 271 31.80 9.15 -8.10
C SER A 271 31.55 9.42 -9.59
N TYR A 272 31.82 10.67 -10.06
CA TYR A 272 31.74 11.07 -11.47
C TYR A 272 33.10 11.34 -12.05
#